data_ff66b52b2f7e158dfc7216491eb017fa
#
_entry.id   ff66b52b2f7e158dfc7216491eb017fa
#
_cell.length_a   1.000
_cell.length_b   1.000
_cell.length_c   1.000
_cell.angle_alpha   90.00
_cell.angle_beta   90.00
_cell.angle_gamma   90.00
#
_symmetry.space_group_name_H-M   'P 1'
#
loop_
_entity.id
_entity.type
_entity.pdbx_description
1 polymer ?
#
loop_
_entity_poly.entity_id
_entity_poly.type
_entity_poly.pdbx_seq_one_letter_code
_entity_poly.pdbx_strand_id
1 'polypeptide(L)'
;MGQVLLHRGRTMRDEYEPSINLEDAYALQTPEDNLALYRKWASTYDADFAQRNKYVYPKSIAEICANLVDATFQLSILDIGCGTGIVGTCLSELLTASTIDGVDISPEMLHVASTKSRVDSKPVYDQLFEADLTKPISFANAKYDVAISAGTFTHGHLGPDALINILGVVRPGGRMVVGINKEHYRVNGFETALQEATDRKLVSAPAFTEVQIYDEGSPHYGDLALVTTFLVLSQA
;
A
#
# COMPACT_ATOMS: atom_id res chain seq x y z
N MET A 1 45.27 45.57 -32.64
CA MET A 1 43.91 45.73 -32.08
C MET A 1 43.15 44.44 -32.37
N GLY A 2 43.15 43.52 -31.41
CA GLY A 2 42.47 42.26 -31.53
C GLY A 2 41.28 42.24 -30.58
N GLN A 3 40.07 42.11 -31.11
CA GLN A 3 38.86 41.93 -30.32
C GLN A 3 38.75 40.48 -29.83
N VAL A 4 38.70 40.32 -28.50
CA VAL A 4 38.39 39.02 -27.83
C VAL A 4 36.88 38.91 -27.77
N LEU A 5 36.33 37.92 -28.46
CA LEU A 5 34.91 37.53 -28.36
C LEU A 5 34.74 36.66 -27.11
N LEU A 6 34.07 37.19 -26.09
CA LEU A 6 33.61 36.50 -24.92
C LEU A 6 32.38 35.65 -25.29
N HIS A 7 32.55 34.33 -25.36
CA HIS A 7 31.45 33.41 -25.37
C HIS A 7 30.76 33.38 -24.02
N ARG A 8 29.56 33.95 -23.93
CA ARG A 8 28.68 33.79 -22.76
C ARG A 8 28.21 32.34 -22.70
N GLY A 9 28.70 31.61 -21.73
CA GLY A 9 28.19 30.30 -21.37
C GLY A 9 26.70 30.37 -21.03
N ARG A 10 25.91 29.60 -21.75
CA ARG A 10 24.49 29.37 -21.46
C ARG A 10 24.44 28.45 -20.26
N THR A 11 24.14 28.96 -19.08
CA THR A 11 23.80 28.16 -17.90
C THR A 11 22.53 27.40 -18.24
N MET A 12 22.64 26.07 -18.37
CA MET A 12 21.48 25.18 -18.29
C MET A 12 20.86 25.42 -16.90
N ARG A 13 19.74 26.09 -16.86
CA ARG A 13 18.82 25.95 -15.73
C ARG A 13 18.27 24.55 -15.86
N ASP A 14 18.61 23.67 -14.91
CA ASP A 14 17.84 22.47 -14.66
C ASP A 14 16.39 22.95 -14.49
N GLU A 15 15.56 22.66 -15.46
CA GLU A 15 14.11 22.80 -15.32
C GLU A 15 13.71 21.77 -14.28
N TYR A 16 13.62 22.21 -13.03
CA TYR A 16 13.06 21.45 -11.93
C TYR A 16 11.60 21.19 -12.28
N GLU A 17 11.29 20.01 -12.83
CA GLU A 17 9.90 19.57 -12.92
C GLU A 17 9.35 19.57 -11.49
N PRO A 18 8.19 20.20 -11.25
CA PRO A 18 7.62 20.23 -9.90
C PRO A 18 7.46 18.80 -9.40
N SER A 19 8.14 18.48 -8.31
CA SER A 19 7.98 17.18 -7.66
C SER A 19 6.51 16.99 -7.31
N ILE A 20 5.92 15.88 -7.75
CA ILE A 20 4.57 15.48 -7.36
C ILE A 20 4.51 15.52 -5.84
N ASN A 21 3.48 16.17 -5.29
CA ASN A 21 3.32 16.32 -3.85
C ASN A 21 2.15 15.47 -3.33
N LEU A 22 2.04 15.34 -2.01
CA LEU A 22 0.99 14.56 -1.38
C LEU A 22 -0.41 15.15 -1.59
N GLU A 23 -0.52 16.46 -1.78
CA GLU A 23 -1.79 17.14 -2.06
C GLU A 23 -2.35 16.67 -3.40
N ASP A 24 -1.49 16.43 -4.41
CA ASP A 24 -1.90 15.85 -5.69
C ASP A 24 -2.47 14.44 -5.51
N ALA A 25 -1.87 13.61 -4.62
CA ALA A 25 -2.36 12.27 -4.32
C ALA A 25 -3.69 12.28 -3.56
N TYR A 26 -3.91 13.23 -2.67
CA TYR A 26 -5.18 13.37 -1.94
C TYR A 26 -6.30 14.04 -2.76
N ALA A 27 -5.97 14.71 -3.84
CA ALA A 27 -6.95 15.34 -4.74
C ALA A 27 -7.56 14.37 -5.77
N LEU A 28 -7.08 13.14 -5.86
CA LEU A 28 -7.54 12.13 -6.81
C LEU A 28 -8.99 11.73 -6.55
N GLN A 29 -9.76 11.49 -7.63
CA GLN A 29 -11.18 11.14 -7.54
C GLN A 29 -11.52 9.84 -8.28
N THR A 30 -10.69 9.44 -9.23
CA THR A 30 -10.96 8.27 -10.09
C THR A 30 -9.75 7.31 -10.15
N PRO A 31 -9.97 6.02 -10.47
CA PRO A 31 -8.88 5.09 -10.75
C PRO A 31 -7.94 5.55 -11.87
N GLU A 32 -8.48 6.24 -12.88
CA GLU A 32 -7.71 6.79 -14.00
C GLU A 32 -6.77 7.93 -13.54
N ASP A 33 -7.23 8.78 -12.61
CA ASP A 33 -6.38 9.83 -12.01
C ASP A 33 -5.23 9.20 -11.23
N ASN A 34 -5.51 8.13 -10.47
CA ASN A 34 -4.50 7.36 -9.75
C ASN A 34 -3.44 6.81 -10.72
N LEU A 35 -3.86 6.15 -11.80
CA LEU A 35 -2.96 5.62 -12.80
C LEU A 35 -2.08 6.71 -13.41
N ALA A 36 -2.67 7.86 -13.77
CA ALA A 36 -1.94 8.97 -14.37
C ALA A 36 -0.88 9.57 -13.43
N LEU A 37 -1.19 9.70 -12.14
CA LEU A 37 -0.27 10.18 -11.12
C LEU A 37 0.86 9.18 -10.88
N TYR A 38 0.53 7.93 -10.55
CA TYR A 38 1.51 6.90 -10.18
C TYR A 38 2.41 6.48 -11.34
N ARG A 39 1.95 6.57 -12.60
CA ARG A 39 2.80 6.41 -13.78
C ARG A 39 3.99 7.35 -13.79
N LYS A 40 3.78 8.60 -13.42
CA LYS A 40 4.85 9.61 -13.35
C LYS A 40 5.72 9.47 -12.12
N TRP A 41 5.15 8.93 -11.04
CA TRP A 41 5.76 8.95 -9.72
C TRP A 41 6.52 7.67 -9.38
N ALA A 42 6.20 6.55 -10.00
CA ALA A 42 6.71 5.22 -9.62
C ALA A 42 8.23 5.16 -9.48
N SER A 43 8.98 5.75 -10.42
CA SER A 43 10.45 5.69 -10.43
C SER A 43 11.13 6.46 -9.29
N THR A 44 10.47 7.47 -8.73
CA THR A 44 11.02 8.33 -7.68
C THR A 44 10.25 8.25 -6.36
N TYR A 45 9.14 7.47 -6.33
CA TYR A 45 8.22 7.40 -5.19
C TYR A 45 8.94 7.10 -3.86
N ASP A 46 9.83 6.12 -3.83
CA ASP A 46 10.50 5.74 -2.60
C ASP A 46 11.42 6.86 -2.07
N ALA A 47 12.13 7.56 -2.96
CA ALA A 47 13.04 8.64 -2.60
C ALA A 47 12.30 9.97 -2.37
N ASP A 48 11.42 10.33 -3.29
CA ASP A 48 10.76 11.64 -3.27
C ASP A 48 9.60 11.70 -2.29
N PHE A 49 8.85 10.61 -2.14
CA PHE A 49 7.71 10.58 -1.23
C PHE A 49 8.07 9.90 0.11
N ALA A 50 8.45 8.61 0.09
CA ALA A 50 8.57 7.85 1.32
C ALA A 50 9.69 8.37 2.21
N GLN A 51 10.88 8.65 1.65
CA GLN A 51 12.01 9.15 2.45
C GLN A 51 11.83 10.61 2.88
N ARG A 52 11.42 11.50 1.97
CA ARG A 52 11.26 12.93 2.28
C ARG A 52 10.16 13.20 3.30
N ASN A 53 9.05 12.47 3.20
CA ASN A 53 7.94 12.61 4.14
C ASN A 53 8.10 11.73 5.39
N LYS A 54 9.20 10.98 5.51
CA LYS A 54 9.41 10.06 6.65
C LYS A 54 8.22 9.10 6.82
N TYR A 55 7.85 8.42 5.74
CA TYR A 55 6.70 7.53 5.67
C TYR A 55 7.00 6.22 6.43
N VAL A 56 6.56 6.13 7.68
CA VAL A 56 6.81 5.00 8.59
C VAL A 56 5.72 3.94 8.59
N TYR A 57 4.59 4.26 7.99
CA TYR A 57 3.39 3.44 8.01
C TYR A 57 3.57 2.01 7.46
N PRO A 58 4.27 1.76 6.32
CA PRO A 58 4.50 0.41 5.82
C PRO A 58 5.21 -0.49 6.82
N LYS A 59 6.19 0.05 7.55
CA LYS A 59 6.90 -0.67 8.60
C LYS A 59 5.99 -1.00 9.78
N SER A 60 5.24 -0.01 10.27
CA SER A 60 4.32 -0.17 11.40
C SER A 60 3.28 -1.25 11.13
N ILE A 61 2.68 -1.28 9.94
CA ILE A 61 1.67 -2.28 9.60
C ILE A 61 2.27 -3.68 9.41
N ALA A 62 3.49 -3.77 8.86
CA ALA A 62 4.22 -5.04 8.74
C ALA A 62 4.56 -5.62 10.13
N GLU A 63 4.98 -4.80 11.08
CA GLU A 63 5.24 -5.19 12.47
C GLU A 63 3.95 -5.67 13.17
N ILE A 64 2.83 -4.96 12.99
CA ILE A 64 1.52 -5.40 13.51
C ILE A 64 1.15 -6.76 12.92
N CYS A 65 1.30 -6.95 11.61
CA CYS A 65 1.04 -8.23 10.95
C CYS A 65 1.90 -9.35 11.53
N ALA A 66 3.20 -9.14 11.64
CA ALA A 66 4.14 -10.13 12.17
C ALA A 66 3.83 -10.55 13.62
N ASN A 67 3.35 -9.61 14.44
CA ASN A 67 2.94 -9.88 15.83
C ASN A 67 1.61 -10.65 15.94
N LEU A 68 0.80 -10.71 14.89
CA LEU A 68 -0.50 -11.37 14.87
C LEU A 68 -0.46 -12.79 14.27
N VAL A 69 0.67 -13.20 13.72
CA VAL A 69 0.85 -14.50 13.07
C VAL A 69 2.01 -15.27 13.72
N ASP A 70 2.03 -16.56 13.52
CA ASP A 70 3.18 -17.36 13.93
C ASP A 70 4.22 -17.41 12.81
N ALA A 71 5.32 -16.69 12.99
CA ALA A 71 6.42 -16.57 12.02
C ALA A 71 7.16 -17.89 11.74
N THR A 72 6.89 -18.95 12.51
CA THR A 72 7.46 -20.29 12.27
C THR A 72 6.77 -21.03 11.14
N PHE A 73 5.55 -20.63 10.77
CA PHE A 73 4.83 -21.19 9.63
C PHE A 73 5.16 -20.47 8.33
N GLN A 74 5.16 -21.24 7.26
CA GLN A 74 5.18 -20.70 5.91
C GLN A 74 3.78 -20.18 5.57
N LEU A 75 3.61 -18.85 5.53
CA LEU A 75 2.35 -18.21 5.21
C LEU A 75 2.32 -17.77 3.76
N SER A 76 1.14 -17.78 3.16
CA SER A 76 0.84 -17.16 1.88
C SER A 76 0.20 -15.79 2.14
N ILE A 77 0.87 -14.70 1.75
CA ILE A 77 0.48 -13.32 2.07
C ILE A 77 0.16 -12.56 0.78
N LEU A 78 -0.93 -11.80 0.76
CA LEU A 78 -1.25 -10.85 -0.30
C LEU A 78 -1.05 -9.43 0.20
N ASP A 79 -0.18 -8.67 -0.47
CA ASP A 79 0.01 -7.23 -0.28
C ASP A 79 -0.92 -6.47 -1.24
N ILE A 80 -1.95 -5.81 -0.68
CA ILE A 80 -3.04 -5.17 -1.40
C ILE A 80 -2.70 -3.71 -1.65
N GLY A 81 -2.67 -3.30 -2.93
CA GLY A 81 -2.16 -1.99 -3.33
C GLY A 81 -0.68 -1.88 -2.98
N CYS A 82 0.10 -2.87 -3.42
CA CYS A 82 1.50 -3.03 -3.01
C CYS A 82 2.42 -1.87 -3.46
N GLY A 83 1.98 -1.06 -4.43
CA GLY A 83 2.74 0.07 -4.94
C GLY A 83 4.15 -0.35 -5.38
N THR A 84 5.15 0.37 -4.91
CA THR A 84 6.57 0.09 -5.16
C THR A 84 7.14 -1.07 -4.31
N GLY A 85 6.33 -1.67 -3.44
CA GLY A 85 6.70 -2.86 -2.67
C GLY A 85 7.33 -2.59 -1.30
N ILE A 86 7.09 -1.44 -0.67
CA ILE A 86 7.67 -1.10 0.63
C ILE A 86 7.13 -2.03 1.73
N VAL A 87 5.81 -2.31 1.76
CA VAL A 87 5.19 -3.23 2.74
C VAL A 87 5.76 -4.64 2.59
N GLY A 88 5.77 -5.17 1.36
CA GLY A 88 6.33 -6.49 1.09
C GLY A 88 7.79 -6.61 1.48
N THR A 89 8.60 -5.54 1.27
CA THR A 89 9.99 -5.51 1.71
C THR A 89 10.08 -5.64 3.23
N CYS A 90 9.33 -4.83 4.00
CA CYS A 90 9.31 -4.92 5.46
C CYS A 90 8.83 -6.31 5.95
N LEU A 91 7.79 -6.88 5.34
CA LEU A 91 7.31 -8.22 5.68
C LEU A 91 8.34 -9.30 5.41
N SER A 92 9.07 -9.20 4.31
CA SER A 92 10.08 -10.20 3.92
C SER A 92 11.24 -10.31 4.92
N GLU A 93 11.50 -9.25 5.68
CA GLU A 93 12.49 -9.23 6.76
C GLU A 93 11.94 -9.86 8.05
N LEU A 94 10.65 -9.69 8.33
CA LEU A 94 9.99 -10.16 9.55
C LEU A 94 9.49 -11.60 9.44
N LEU A 95 9.00 -11.99 8.25
CA LEU A 95 8.37 -13.27 7.95
C LEU A 95 9.13 -14.00 6.83
N THR A 96 10.38 -14.33 7.09
CA THR A 96 11.36 -14.80 6.09
C THR A 96 10.97 -16.08 5.36
N ALA A 97 10.17 -16.95 5.98
CA ALA A 97 9.70 -18.20 5.40
C ALA A 97 8.45 -18.04 4.53
N SER A 98 7.78 -16.88 4.58
CA SER A 98 6.50 -16.67 3.90
C SER A 98 6.68 -16.34 2.43
N THR A 99 5.68 -16.73 1.60
CA THR A 99 5.51 -16.26 0.23
C THR A 99 4.69 -14.98 0.24
N ILE A 100 5.05 -14.03 -0.61
CA ILE A 100 4.36 -12.74 -0.72
C ILE A 100 3.98 -12.53 -2.17
N ASP A 101 2.69 -12.38 -2.45
CA ASP A 101 2.19 -11.90 -3.72
C ASP A 101 1.76 -10.44 -3.55
N GLY A 102 1.87 -9.63 -4.61
CA GLY A 102 1.43 -8.23 -4.60
C GLY A 102 0.34 -7.99 -5.64
N VAL A 103 -0.56 -7.06 -5.37
CA VAL A 103 -1.54 -6.57 -6.33
C VAL A 103 -1.58 -5.05 -6.33
N ASP A 104 -1.57 -4.46 -7.52
CA ASP A 104 -1.73 -3.01 -7.72
C ASP A 104 -2.41 -2.73 -9.05
N ILE A 105 -3.02 -1.55 -9.18
CA ILE A 105 -3.64 -1.12 -10.44
C ILE A 105 -2.60 -0.54 -11.43
N SER A 106 -1.44 -0.09 -10.94
CA SER A 106 -0.40 0.57 -11.75
C SER A 106 0.70 -0.41 -12.17
N PRO A 107 0.83 -0.69 -13.48
CA PRO A 107 1.91 -1.52 -13.98
C PRO A 107 3.29 -0.90 -13.74
N GLU A 108 3.40 0.42 -13.66
CA GLU A 108 4.66 1.10 -13.37
C GLU A 108 5.09 0.88 -11.91
N MET A 109 4.14 0.90 -10.97
CA MET A 109 4.40 0.56 -9.56
C MET A 109 4.82 -0.90 -9.44
N LEU A 110 4.10 -1.83 -10.08
CA LEU A 110 4.43 -3.25 -10.09
C LEU A 110 5.81 -3.52 -10.71
N HIS A 111 6.20 -2.75 -11.73
CA HIS A 111 7.55 -2.84 -12.29
C HIS A 111 8.61 -2.51 -11.23
N VAL A 112 8.43 -1.45 -10.45
CA VAL A 112 9.36 -1.11 -9.35
C VAL A 112 9.32 -2.20 -8.26
N ALA A 113 8.14 -2.67 -7.85
CA ALA A 113 8.00 -3.75 -6.88
C ALA A 113 8.74 -5.03 -7.32
N SER A 114 8.73 -5.36 -8.61
CA SER A 114 9.43 -6.54 -9.15
C SER A 114 10.95 -6.48 -8.99
N THR A 115 11.53 -5.31 -8.79
CA THR A 115 12.97 -5.12 -8.57
C THR A 115 13.39 -5.29 -7.11
N LYS A 116 12.44 -5.37 -6.18
CA LYS A 116 12.73 -5.50 -4.75
C LYS A 116 13.26 -6.89 -4.44
N SER A 117 14.31 -6.93 -3.61
CA SER A 117 14.97 -8.18 -3.21
C SER A 117 14.99 -8.33 -1.69
N ARG A 118 14.83 -9.56 -1.24
CA ARG A 118 15.05 -9.99 0.15
C ARG A 118 16.54 -9.93 0.49
N VAL A 119 16.87 -10.08 1.76
CA VAL A 119 18.27 -10.14 2.26
C VAL A 119 19.07 -11.27 1.57
N ASP A 120 18.43 -12.38 1.23
CA ASP A 120 19.04 -13.53 0.53
C ASP A 120 19.08 -13.36 -1.01
N SER A 121 18.82 -12.15 -1.50
CA SER A 121 18.80 -11.79 -2.93
C SER A 121 17.68 -12.42 -3.75
N LYS A 122 16.73 -13.12 -3.15
CA LYS A 122 15.51 -13.56 -3.85
C LYS A 122 14.55 -12.38 -4.03
N PRO A 123 13.64 -12.43 -5.01
CA PRO A 123 12.57 -11.45 -5.13
C PRO A 123 11.76 -11.34 -3.84
N VAL A 124 11.29 -10.14 -3.50
CA VAL A 124 10.33 -9.95 -2.39
C VAL A 124 9.00 -10.60 -2.71
N TYR A 125 8.52 -10.40 -3.93
CA TYR A 125 7.24 -10.94 -4.39
C TYR A 125 7.44 -12.19 -5.24
N ASP A 126 6.64 -13.22 -4.98
CA ASP A 126 6.57 -14.43 -5.77
C ASP A 126 5.74 -14.20 -7.04
N GLN A 127 4.62 -13.46 -6.92
CA GLN A 127 3.78 -13.02 -8.03
C GLN A 127 3.33 -11.57 -7.84
N LEU A 128 3.13 -10.88 -8.96
CA LEU A 128 2.58 -9.52 -9.00
C LEU A 128 1.41 -9.50 -9.98
N PHE A 129 0.27 -8.99 -9.51
CA PHE A 129 -0.98 -8.93 -10.28
C PHE A 129 -1.36 -7.49 -10.56
N GLU A 130 -1.60 -7.17 -11.83
CA GLU A 130 -2.25 -5.92 -12.22
C GLU A 130 -3.77 -6.12 -12.12
N ALA A 131 -4.42 -5.40 -11.21
CA ALA A 131 -5.87 -5.50 -11.04
C ALA A 131 -6.48 -4.24 -10.42
N ASP A 132 -7.65 -3.87 -10.92
CA ASP A 132 -8.52 -2.86 -10.34
C ASP A 132 -9.39 -3.51 -9.24
N LEU A 133 -9.08 -3.22 -8.00
CA LEU A 133 -9.74 -3.81 -6.82
C LEU A 133 -11.14 -3.23 -6.54
N THR A 134 -11.60 -2.26 -7.32
CA THR A 134 -13.01 -1.84 -7.34
C THR A 134 -13.89 -2.83 -8.11
N LYS A 135 -13.29 -3.76 -8.85
CA LYS A 135 -13.94 -4.82 -9.63
C LYS A 135 -13.80 -6.18 -8.95
N PRO A 136 -14.61 -7.16 -9.36
CA PRO A 136 -14.47 -8.53 -8.86
C PRO A 136 -13.07 -9.09 -9.11
N ILE A 137 -12.47 -9.69 -8.08
CA ILE A 137 -11.12 -10.25 -8.13
C ILE A 137 -11.18 -11.64 -8.77
N SER A 138 -10.37 -11.87 -9.80
CA SER A 138 -10.34 -13.14 -10.56
C SER A 138 -9.03 -13.92 -10.44
N PHE A 139 -7.96 -13.32 -9.90
CA PHE A 139 -6.63 -13.94 -9.84
C PHE A 139 -6.42 -14.89 -8.64
N ALA A 140 -7.27 -14.82 -7.63
CA ALA A 140 -7.19 -15.67 -6.44
C ALA A 140 -8.59 -15.96 -5.87
N ASN A 141 -8.74 -17.11 -5.23
CA ASN A 141 -9.94 -17.48 -4.50
C ASN A 141 -9.54 -18.28 -3.26
N ALA A 142 -9.82 -17.74 -2.07
CA ALA A 142 -9.55 -18.36 -0.76
C ALA A 142 -8.13 -18.92 -0.62
N LYS A 143 -7.13 -18.21 -1.20
CA LYS A 143 -5.75 -18.68 -1.32
C LYS A 143 -4.87 -18.26 -0.15
N TYR A 144 -5.06 -17.02 0.33
CA TYR A 144 -4.11 -16.39 1.24
C TYR A 144 -4.42 -16.63 2.71
N ASP A 145 -3.36 -16.84 3.51
CA ASP A 145 -3.42 -16.90 4.97
C ASP A 145 -3.60 -15.51 5.57
N VAL A 146 -2.99 -14.50 4.93
CA VAL A 146 -3.03 -13.11 5.34
C VAL A 146 -3.20 -12.22 4.12
N ALA A 147 -4.03 -11.19 4.25
CA ALA A 147 -4.02 -10.04 3.34
C ALA A 147 -3.70 -8.78 4.14
N ILE A 148 -2.75 -7.98 3.63
CA ILE A 148 -2.25 -6.77 4.27
C ILE A 148 -2.37 -5.59 3.31
N SER A 149 -2.57 -4.37 3.83
CA SER A 149 -2.59 -3.15 3.01
C SER A 149 -2.17 -1.93 3.80
N ALA A 150 -1.32 -1.08 3.22
CA ALA A 150 -0.99 0.24 3.74
C ALA A 150 -1.08 1.30 2.64
N GLY A 151 -1.81 2.39 2.91
CA GLY A 151 -1.89 3.54 1.99
C GLY A 151 -2.90 3.40 0.85
N THR A 152 -3.60 2.27 0.73
CA THR A 152 -4.56 2.01 -0.35
C THR A 152 -5.99 2.41 0.02
N PHE A 153 -6.36 2.29 1.29
CA PHE A 153 -7.67 2.73 1.79
C PHE A 153 -7.57 4.16 2.32
N THR A 154 -7.54 5.11 1.41
CA THR A 154 -7.40 6.54 1.68
C THR A 154 -8.23 7.36 0.69
N HIS A 155 -8.26 8.68 0.85
CA HIS A 155 -9.02 9.60 0.01
C HIS A 155 -8.67 9.41 -1.48
N GLY A 156 -9.72 9.32 -2.31
CA GLY A 156 -9.58 9.14 -3.76
C GLY A 156 -9.15 7.73 -4.22
N HIS A 157 -9.01 6.76 -3.29
CA HIS A 157 -8.62 5.39 -3.60
C HIS A 157 -9.75 4.40 -3.25
N LEU A 158 -9.45 3.32 -2.49
CA LEU A 158 -10.42 2.26 -2.22
C LEU A 158 -11.35 2.59 -1.04
N GLY A 159 -12.63 2.28 -1.22
CA GLY A 159 -13.68 2.36 -0.19
C GLY A 159 -14.00 1.01 0.45
N PRO A 160 -15.04 0.97 1.32
CA PRO A 160 -15.44 -0.24 2.04
C PRO A 160 -15.90 -1.38 1.12
N ASP A 161 -16.52 -1.10 -0.03
CA ASP A 161 -16.95 -2.15 -0.96
C ASP A 161 -15.76 -2.97 -1.48
N ALA A 162 -14.64 -2.30 -1.78
CA ALA A 162 -13.41 -2.98 -2.17
C ALA A 162 -12.85 -3.84 -1.03
N LEU A 163 -12.91 -3.38 0.22
CA LEU A 163 -12.51 -4.17 1.38
C LEU A 163 -13.34 -5.45 1.49
N ILE A 164 -14.65 -5.39 1.30
CA ILE A 164 -15.53 -6.55 1.35
C ILE A 164 -15.25 -7.51 0.17
N ASN A 165 -15.01 -6.98 -1.03
CA ASN A 165 -14.67 -7.81 -2.20
C ASN A 165 -13.36 -8.60 -1.99
N ILE A 166 -12.38 -8.01 -1.29
CA ILE A 166 -11.08 -8.63 -1.01
C ILE A 166 -11.20 -9.81 -0.02
N LEU A 167 -12.25 -9.90 0.79
CA LEU A 167 -12.45 -11.04 1.70
C LEU A 167 -12.41 -12.38 0.94
N GLY A 168 -12.89 -12.42 -0.31
CA GLY A 168 -12.92 -13.61 -1.14
C GLY A 168 -11.56 -14.21 -1.47
N VAL A 169 -10.44 -13.47 -1.35
CA VAL A 169 -9.10 -14.00 -1.62
C VAL A 169 -8.44 -14.63 -0.40
N VAL A 170 -8.93 -14.32 0.80
CA VAL A 170 -8.42 -14.86 2.07
C VAL A 170 -9.21 -16.11 2.45
N ARG A 171 -8.52 -17.17 2.83
CA ARG A 171 -9.18 -18.41 3.25
C ARG A 171 -9.93 -18.25 4.59
N PRO A 172 -10.97 -19.05 4.85
CA PRO A 172 -11.56 -19.11 6.19
C PRO A 172 -10.50 -19.42 7.27
N GLY A 173 -10.52 -18.65 8.35
CA GLY A 173 -9.49 -18.65 9.39
C GLY A 173 -8.26 -17.80 9.08
N GLY A 174 -8.14 -17.27 7.86
CA GLY A 174 -7.10 -16.32 7.48
C GLY A 174 -7.38 -14.92 8.05
N ARG A 175 -6.40 -14.05 7.97
CA ARG A 175 -6.39 -12.75 8.65
C ARG A 175 -6.33 -11.59 7.65
N MET A 176 -7.08 -10.55 7.97
CA MET A 176 -6.95 -9.24 7.34
C MET A 176 -6.19 -8.30 8.27
N VAL A 177 -5.22 -7.55 7.73
CA VAL A 177 -4.46 -6.49 8.41
C VAL A 177 -4.49 -5.27 7.50
N VAL A 178 -5.49 -4.43 7.64
CA VAL A 178 -5.77 -3.36 6.68
C VAL A 178 -5.68 -2.02 7.36
N GLY A 179 -4.78 -1.21 6.86
CA GLY A 179 -4.67 0.16 7.28
C GLY A 179 -5.56 1.10 6.48
N ILE A 180 -6.38 1.85 7.19
CA ILE A 180 -7.33 2.81 6.62
C ILE A 180 -6.99 4.19 7.16
N ASN A 181 -6.85 5.20 6.29
CA ASN A 181 -6.71 6.57 6.75
C ASN A 181 -7.85 6.91 7.72
N LYS A 182 -7.53 7.49 8.88
CA LYS A 182 -8.50 7.67 9.98
C LYS A 182 -9.69 8.55 9.58
N GLU A 183 -9.46 9.60 8.82
CA GLU A 183 -10.53 10.48 8.34
C GLU A 183 -11.37 9.77 7.27
N HIS A 184 -10.73 9.04 6.35
CA HIS A 184 -11.41 8.23 5.34
C HIS A 184 -12.30 7.16 5.97
N TYR A 185 -11.83 6.47 7.02
CA TYR A 185 -12.63 5.53 7.80
C TYR A 185 -13.90 6.20 8.35
N ARG A 186 -13.75 7.38 8.93
CA ARG A 186 -14.84 8.11 9.61
C ARG A 186 -15.96 8.54 8.65
N VAL A 187 -15.61 8.93 7.39
CA VAL A 187 -16.58 9.56 6.49
C VAL A 187 -17.13 8.64 5.39
N ASN A 188 -16.50 7.49 5.14
CA ASN A 188 -16.84 6.65 3.97
C ASN A 188 -17.55 5.31 4.31
N GLY A 189 -18.12 5.16 5.51
CA GLY A 189 -19.00 4.04 5.83
C GLY A 189 -18.28 2.71 6.15
N PHE A 190 -16.99 2.72 6.44
CA PHE A 190 -16.23 1.51 6.81
C PHE A 190 -16.79 0.85 8.08
N GLU A 191 -17.21 1.65 9.08
CA GLU A 191 -17.80 1.13 10.30
C GLU A 191 -19.05 0.30 9.98
N THR A 192 -19.95 0.83 9.16
CA THR A 192 -21.20 0.14 8.77
C THR A 192 -20.88 -1.15 8.01
N ALA A 193 -19.98 -1.10 7.02
CA ALA A 193 -19.62 -2.26 6.22
C ALA A 193 -18.97 -3.38 7.07
N LEU A 194 -18.08 -3.03 8.00
CA LEU A 194 -17.46 -4.00 8.91
C LEU A 194 -18.47 -4.57 9.92
N GLN A 195 -19.40 -3.75 10.41
CA GLN A 195 -20.49 -4.22 11.29
C GLN A 195 -21.40 -5.21 10.55
N GLU A 196 -21.84 -4.88 9.34
CA GLU A 196 -22.68 -5.77 8.51
C GLU A 196 -21.95 -7.08 8.19
N ALA A 197 -20.65 -7.04 7.86
CA ALA A 197 -19.86 -8.24 7.63
C ALA A 197 -19.73 -9.10 8.90
N THR A 198 -19.64 -8.48 10.06
CA THR A 198 -19.60 -9.17 11.37
C THR A 198 -20.94 -9.82 11.69
N ASP A 199 -22.04 -9.09 11.52
CA ASP A 199 -23.39 -9.60 11.77
C ASP A 199 -23.75 -10.79 10.85
N ARG A 200 -23.28 -10.76 9.61
CA ARG A 200 -23.38 -11.86 8.64
C ARG A 200 -22.39 -12.99 8.92
N LYS A 201 -21.52 -12.89 9.92
CA LYS A 201 -20.48 -13.87 10.25
C LYS A 201 -19.49 -14.15 9.11
N LEU A 202 -19.27 -13.16 8.26
CA LEU A 202 -18.23 -13.21 7.24
C LEU A 202 -16.84 -12.98 7.87
N VAL A 203 -16.79 -12.12 8.89
CA VAL A 203 -15.58 -11.77 9.61
C VAL A 203 -15.79 -11.82 11.13
N SER A 204 -14.70 -11.96 11.89
CA SER A 204 -14.73 -11.75 13.35
C SER A 204 -14.89 -10.27 13.68
N ALA A 205 -15.27 -9.95 14.90
CA ALA A 205 -15.25 -8.57 15.36
C ALA A 205 -13.87 -7.93 15.10
N PRO A 206 -13.82 -6.75 14.43
CA PRO A 206 -12.56 -6.09 14.12
C PRO A 206 -11.92 -5.49 15.37
N ALA A 207 -10.58 -5.58 15.46
CA ALA A 207 -9.78 -4.81 16.40
C ALA A 207 -9.07 -3.68 15.66
N PHE A 208 -8.84 -2.56 16.35
CA PHE A 208 -8.25 -1.35 15.78
C PHE A 208 -7.01 -0.94 16.54
N THR A 209 -5.95 -0.59 15.80
CA THR A 209 -4.73 0.01 16.32
C THR A 209 -4.47 1.32 15.57
N GLU A 210 -4.39 2.43 16.29
CA GLU A 210 -4.05 3.72 15.69
C GLU A 210 -2.53 3.83 15.52
N VAL A 211 -2.09 4.24 14.34
CA VAL A 211 -0.67 4.40 14.01
C VAL A 211 -0.42 5.72 13.28
N GLN A 212 0.78 6.26 13.43
CA GLN A 212 1.27 7.39 12.65
C GLN A 212 1.54 6.94 11.20
N ILE A 213 1.14 7.76 10.23
CA ILE A 213 1.50 7.56 8.83
C ILE A 213 2.91 8.08 8.58
N TYR A 214 3.26 9.21 9.19
CA TYR A 214 4.54 9.90 9.02
C TYR A 214 5.21 10.15 10.38
N ASP A 215 6.55 10.11 10.41
CA ASP A 215 7.34 10.34 11.60
C ASP A 215 7.55 11.83 11.89
N GLU A 216 8.06 12.13 13.09
CA GLU A 216 8.40 13.49 13.53
C GLU A 216 9.30 14.24 12.53
N GLY A 217 8.94 15.50 12.27
CA GLY A 217 9.60 16.37 11.30
C GLY A 217 9.14 16.17 9.85
N SER A 218 8.11 15.35 9.60
CA SER A 218 7.34 15.41 8.37
C SER A 218 6.38 16.59 8.39
N PRO A 219 6.12 17.28 7.25
CA PRO A 219 5.04 18.26 7.13
C PRO A 219 3.67 17.68 7.45
N HIS A 220 3.51 16.36 7.32
CA HIS A 220 2.28 15.59 7.53
C HIS A 220 2.28 14.81 8.85
N TYR A 221 3.18 15.15 9.78
CA TYR A 221 3.17 14.56 11.12
C TYR A 221 1.83 14.82 11.81
N GLY A 222 1.23 13.75 12.34
CA GLY A 222 -0.11 13.79 12.94
C GLY A 222 -1.20 13.19 12.07
N ASP A 223 -0.94 12.90 10.79
CA ASP A 223 -1.83 12.08 9.98
C ASP A 223 -1.81 10.64 10.51
N LEU A 224 -3.01 10.12 10.79
CA LEU A 224 -3.18 8.84 11.45
C LEU A 224 -3.88 7.83 10.54
N ALA A 225 -3.55 6.57 10.71
CA ALA A 225 -4.30 5.46 10.18
C ALA A 225 -4.86 4.57 11.29
N LEU A 226 -6.01 3.97 11.02
CA LEU A 226 -6.56 2.87 11.80
C LEU A 226 -6.18 1.56 11.11
N VAL A 227 -5.29 0.81 11.73
CA VAL A 227 -5.00 -0.57 11.30
C VAL A 227 -6.10 -1.45 11.88
N THR A 228 -7.01 -1.91 11.01
CA THR A 228 -8.06 -2.84 11.38
C THR A 228 -7.62 -4.27 11.14
N THR A 229 -7.85 -5.14 12.12
CA THR A 229 -7.46 -6.55 12.06
C THR A 229 -8.62 -7.45 12.44
N PHE A 230 -8.87 -8.48 11.63
CA PHE A 230 -9.95 -9.44 11.87
C PHE A 230 -9.67 -10.76 11.13
N LEU A 231 -10.38 -11.82 11.50
CA LEU A 231 -10.35 -13.11 10.81
C LEU A 231 -11.48 -13.17 9.77
N VAL A 232 -11.21 -13.74 8.62
CA VAL A 232 -12.24 -14.17 7.67
C VAL A 232 -12.83 -15.48 8.20
N LEU A 233 -14.15 -15.54 8.41
CA LEU A 233 -14.84 -16.72 8.96
C LEU A 233 -15.47 -17.57 7.89
N SER A 234 -16.00 -16.95 6.86
CA SER A 234 -16.60 -17.63 5.70
C SER A 234 -16.42 -16.81 4.44
N GLN A 235 -16.60 -17.45 3.28
CA GLN A 235 -16.62 -16.74 2.00
C GLN A 235 -17.94 -15.98 1.85
N ALA A 236 -17.87 -14.81 1.22
CA ALA A 236 -19.04 -13.95 0.96
C ALA A 236 -19.90 -14.47 -0.19
#